data_5810b3fb513ca41d40a1218629ba68d9
#
_entry.id   5810b3fb513ca41d40a1218629ba68d9
#
_cell.length_a   1.000
_cell.length_b   1.000
_cell.length_c   1.000
_cell.angle_alpha   90.00
_cell.angle_beta   90.00
_cell.angle_gamma   90.00
#
_symmetry.space_group_name_H-M   'P 1'
#
loop_
_entity.id
_entity.type
_entity.pdbx_description
1 polymer ?
#
loop_
_entity_poly.entity_id
_entity_poly.type
_entity_poly.pdbx_seq_one_letter_code
_entity_poly.pdbx_strand_id
1 'polypeptide(L)'
;MGKVGTEATLLKIYDKVNNIEAYTDILANGWTTHDWHGLKRLVEDGVAQHEYPVGSRITETWAKDANTNISAPWDVVHYDEGGNMFLKWHYAIPDGMPFDAPEAIWYADAENLLTAGTYNIAIGSAYGNGWVVGQAIQFTLTEDLVEGDQIFINCGTDYNINPTNNRAWNVYAQGSTTSKQSGTTTNGTDGTNLGTIGNVSAQRTNGLLNAISRVVYGSGRWSESAIRQYLNSTSEAGAWWIPKNGWDRPPAQAATMRGFLGGCSEDFLNIIEEVPVVTALNTVEGFTDTTETTYDKIFLPSLQEMYINPQLAGVEGEDWDYYKDLAEEAGLTGKFTQGGTYPILITYQAGSTTSPVTVWLRSAYRGYAYNAWYVNFTGNVLSYYAYYAFRGCPACKILAS
;
A
#
# COMPACT_ATOMS: atom_id res chain seq x y z
N MET A 1 22.49 55.72 15.59
CA MET A 1 23.19 54.53 16.09
C MET A 1 22.21 53.38 16.09
N GLY A 2 22.39 52.46 15.11
CA GLY A 2 21.55 51.29 15.02
C GLY A 2 21.83 50.33 16.16
N LYS A 3 20.75 49.73 16.73
CA LYS A 3 20.87 48.69 17.75
C LYS A 3 21.65 47.51 17.13
N VAL A 4 22.78 47.20 17.70
CA VAL A 4 23.51 45.95 17.45
C VAL A 4 22.55 44.82 17.88
N GLY A 5 22.34 43.89 16.98
CA GLY A 5 21.48 42.73 17.27
C GLY A 5 22.01 41.94 18.48
N THR A 6 21.10 41.31 19.19
CA THR A 6 21.46 40.47 20.33
C THR A 6 22.43 39.34 19.89
N GLU A 7 23.22 38.84 20.83
CA GLU A 7 24.18 37.72 20.59
C GLU A 7 23.53 36.54 19.86
N ALA A 8 22.26 36.24 20.17
CA ALA A 8 21.44 35.24 19.50
C ALA A 8 21.18 35.55 18.00
N THR A 9 21.08 36.86 17.64
CA THR A 9 20.90 37.28 16.24
C THR A 9 22.23 37.16 15.47
N LEU A 10 23.35 37.47 16.16
CA LEU A 10 24.69 37.30 15.58
C LEU A 10 25.05 35.82 15.39
N LEU A 11 24.71 34.96 16.34
CA LEU A 11 24.86 33.51 16.19
C LEU A 11 24.04 32.96 15.01
N LYS A 12 22.78 33.35 14.87
CA LYS A 12 21.95 32.95 13.71
C LYS A 12 22.50 33.47 12.37
N ILE A 13 23.09 34.63 12.34
CA ILE A 13 23.76 35.16 11.14
C ILE A 13 25.06 34.39 10.87
N TYR A 14 25.85 34.08 11.91
CA TYR A 14 27.05 33.28 11.80
C TYR A 14 26.77 31.86 11.31
N ASP A 15 25.76 31.21 11.85
CA ASP A 15 25.30 29.88 11.40
C ASP A 15 24.83 29.92 9.94
N LYS A 16 24.08 30.97 9.55
CA LYS A 16 23.67 31.15 8.15
C LYS A 16 24.85 31.42 7.21
N VAL A 17 25.87 32.15 7.63
CA VAL A 17 27.07 32.42 6.82
C VAL A 17 27.91 31.15 6.68
N ASN A 18 28.07 30.36 7.74
CA ASN A 18 28.76 29.07 7.67
C ASN A 18 27.99 28.05 6.80
N ASN A 19 26.69 28.09 6.86
CA ASN A 19 25.85 27.27 5.98
C ASN A 19 25.94 27.74 4.52
N ILE A 20 26.11 29.02 4.24
CA ILE A 20 26.37 29.57 2.89
C ILE A 20 27.75 29.13 2.38
N GLU A 21 28.78 29.06 3.23
CA GLU A 21 30.11 28.56 2.83
C GLU A 21 30.08 27.07 2.53
N ALA A 22 29.46 26.25 3.39
CA ALA A 22 29.23 24.82 3.12
C ALA A 22 28.37 24.58 1.86
N TYR A 23 27.39 25.44 1.63
CA TYR A 23 26.53 25.46 0.47
C TYR A 23 27.28 25.83 -0.82
N THR A 24 28.18 26.85 -0.76
CA THR A 24 28.99 27.23 -1.90
C THR A 24 30.02 26.15 -2.26
N ASP A 25 30.55 25.44 -1.28
CA ASP A 25 31.42 24.28 -1.49
C ASP A 25 30.74 23.12 -2.15
N ILE A 26 29.48 22.85 -1.75
CA ILE A 26 28.61 21.83 -2.36
C ILE A 26 28.30 22.20 -3.82
N LEU A 27 27.97 23.46 -4.11
CA LEU A 27 27.69 23.93 -5.48
C LEU A 27 28.97 23.98 -6.36
N ALA A 28 30.11 24.35 -5.77
CA ALA A 28 31.39 24.47 -6.49
C ALA A 28 31.97 23.11 -6.89
N ASN A 29 31.69 22.06 -6.13
CA ASN A 29 32.20 20.71 -6.38
C ASN A 29 31.31 19.85 -7.28
N GLY A 30 30.21 20.41 -7.80
CA GLY A 30 29.26 19.75 -8.71
C GLY A 30 28.58 18.53 -8.09
N TRP A 31 27.30 18.54 -8.00
CA TRP A 31 26.48 17.42 -7.56
C TRP A 31 26.62 16.24 -8.53
N THR A 32 27.70 15.50 -8.49
CA THR A 32 27.88 14.29 -9.29
C THR A 32 27.44 13.02 -8.58
N THR A 33 27.24 13.09 -7.26
CA THR A 33 26.69 12.02 -6.41
C THR A 33 25.79 12.62 -5.34
N HIS A 34 24.64 12.02 -5.10
CA HIS A 34 23.68 12.49 -4.09
C HIS A 34 24.30 12.42 -2.71
N ASP A 35 24.48 13.56 -2.10
CA ASP A 35 24.67 13.65 -0.66
C ASP A 35 23.29 13.84 -0.01
N TRP A 36 22.66 12.74 0.38
CA TRP A 36 21.39 12.75 1.08
C TRP A 36 21.44 13.56 2.38
N HIS A 37 22.57 13.57 3.07
CA HIS A 37 22.78 14.40 4.27
C HIS A 37 22.83 15.90 3.93
N GLY A 38 23.41 16.26 2.80
CA GLY A 38 23.38 17.62 2.30
C GLY A 38 21.96 18.08 1.97
N LEU A 39 21.18 17.22 1.31
CA LEU A 39 19.75 17.49 1.03
C LEU A 39 18.96 17.68 2.33
N LYS A 40 19.15 16.81 3.32
CA LYS A 40 18.50 16.95 4.63
C LYS A 40 18.80 18.31 5.27
N ARG A 41 20.05 18.75 5.24
CA ARG A 41 20.44 20.08 5.76
C ARG A 41 19.75 21.22 5.00
N LEU A 42 19.67 21.13 3.68
CA LEU A 42 18.94 22.15 2.90
C LEU A 42 17.46 22.23 3.28
N VAL A 43 16.83 21.08 3.59
CA VAL A 43 15.46 21.03 4.08
C VAL A 43 15.36 21.66 5.47
N GLU A 44 16.26 21.28 6.39
CA GLU A 44 16.31 21.84 7.77
C GLU A 44 16.57 23.35 7.78
N ASP A 45 17.38 23.85 6.85
CA ASP A 45 17.68 25.29 6.70
C ASP A 45 16.56 26.06 5.97
N GLY A 46 15.54 25.37 5.46
CA GLY A 46 14.40 25.94 4.74
C GLY A 46 14.75 26.51 3.36
N VAL A 47 15.85 26.05 2.75
CA VAL A 47 16.34 26.52 1.45
C VAL A 47 16.25 25.48 0.34
N ALA A 48 15.86 24.25 0.67
CA ALA A 48 15.78 23.16 -0.29
C ALA A 48 14.90 23.48 -1.51
N GLN A 49 13.81 24.22 -1.33
CA GLN A 49 12.91 24.60 -2.41
C GLN A 49 13.58 25.47 -3.50
N HIS A 50 14.61 26.21 -3.16
CA HIS A 50 15.37 27.04 -4.14
C HIS A 50 16.26 26.18 -5.01
N GLU A 51 16.87 25.14 -4.45
CA GLU A 51 17.81 24.25 -5.16
C GLU A 51 17.10 23.09 -5.84
N TYR A 52 16.05 22.61 -5.23
CA TYR A 52 15.21 21.52 -5.70
C TYR A 52 13.76 21.96 -5.79
N PRO A 53 13.39 22.86 -6.70
CA PRO A 53 11.98 23.23 -6.89
C PRO A 53 11.14 21.99 -7.20
N VAL A 54 9.84 22.07 -6.98
CA VAL A 54 8.87 21.04 -7.37
C VAL A 54 9.11 20.66 -8.84
N GLY A 55 9.12 19.36 -9.15
CA GLY A 55 9.49 18.81 -10.46
C GLY A 55 10.99 18.47 -10.62
N SER A 56 11.85 18.88 -9.69
CA SER A 56 13.26 18.46 -9.69
C SER A 56 13.37 16.95 -9.52
N ARG A 57 14.41 16.37 -10.12
CA ARG A 57 14.65 14.92 -10.08
C ARG A 57 15.99 14.62 -9.44
N ILE A 58 15.95 13.76 -8.42
CA ILE A 58 17.13 13.26 -7.70
C ILE A 58 17.33 11.81 -8.13
N THR A 59 18.47 11.51 -8.76
CA THR A 59 18.78 10.16 -9.23
C THR A 59 19.34 9.32 -8.09
N GLU A 60 18.82 8.13 -7.88
CA GLU A 60 19.28 7.18 -6.87
C GLU A 60 19.32 5.78 -7.48
N THR A 61 20.04 4.89 -6.84
CA THR A 61 20.12 3.48 -7.19
C THR A 61 19.44 2.65 -6.10
N TRP A 62 18.52 1.82 -6.50
CA TRP A 62 17.84 0.88 -5.62
C TRP A 62 18.28 -0.56 -5.92
N ALA A 63 18.75 -1.27 -4.89
CA ALA A 63 19.16 -2.65 -5.02
C ALA A 63 17.93 -3.58 -4.93
N LYS A 64 17.49 -4.08 -6.07
CA LYS A 64 16.38 -5.05 -6.14
C LYS A 64 16.73 -6.35 -5.40
N ASP A 65 17.94 -6.83 -5.60
CA ASP A 65 18.54 -8.01 -4.98
C ASP A 65 20.07 -7.85 -4.95
N ALA A 66 20.79 -8.86 -4.48
CA ALA A 66 22.24 -8.83 -4.35
C ALA A 66 23.00 -8.60 -5.69
N ASN A 67 22.34 -8.83 -6.82
CA ASN A 67 22.96 -8.78 -8.15
C ASN A 67 22.35 -7.74 -9.09
N THR A 68 21.23 -7.14 -8.70
CA THR A 68 20.42 -6.28 -9.58
C THR A 68 20.19 -4.92 -8.96
N ASN A 69 20.85 -3.91 -9.52
CA ASN A 69 20.60 -2.51 -9.20
C ASN A 69 19.80 -1.86 -10.31
N ILE A 70 18.85 -1.01 -9.95
CA ILE A 70 18.05 -0.24 -10.89
C ILE A 70 18.14 1.25 -10.58
N SER A 71 18.08 2.07 -11.61
CA SER A 71 17.94 3.51 -11.45
C SER A 71 16.54 3.81 -10.88
N ALA A 72 16.52 4.50 -9.76
CA ALA A 72 15.34 4.79 -8.97
C ALA A 72 15.24 6.29 -8.66
N PRO A 73 15.01 7.15 -9.68
CA PRO A 73 14.94 8.57 -9.48
C PRO A 73 13.74 8.97 -8.63
N TRP A 74 13.96 9.94 -7.74
CA TRP A 74 12.94 10.57 -6.93
C TRP A 74 12.58 11.94 -7.51
N ASP A 75 11.32 12.20 -7.73
CA ASP A 75 10.80 13.52 -8.09
C ASP A 75 10.42 14.28 -6.81
N VAL A 76 10.79 15.54 -6.72
CA VAL A 76 10.30 16.47 -5.70
C VAL A 76 8.86 16.84 -6.07
N VAL A 77 7.89 16.45 -5.24
CA VAL A 77 6.48 16.58 -5.59
C VAL A 77 5.75 17.67 -4.80
N HIS A 78 6.28 18.05 -3.63
CA HIS A 78 5.64 19.06 -2.79
C HIS A 78 6.55 19.55 -1.68
N TYR A 79 6.28 20.77 -1.18
CA TYR A 79 6.75 21.29 0.09
C TYR A 79 5.54 21.75 0.91
N ASP A 80 5.39 21.26 2.13
CA ASP A 80 4.31 21.73 3.00
C ASP A 80 4.66 23.06 3.68
N GLU A 81 3.69 23.64 4.39
CA GLU A 81 3.88 24.90 5.11
C GLU A 81 4.99 24.83 6.18
N GLY A 82 5.32 23.66 6.68
CA GLY A 82 6.44 23.43 7.61
C GLY A 82 7.80 23.37 6.93
N GLY A 83 7.86 23.48 5.61
CA GLY A 83 9.10 23.36 4.82
C GLY A 83 9.57 21.91 4.61
N ASN A 84 8.77 20.93 4.99
CA ASN A 84 9.09 19.54 4.75
C ASN A 84 9.00 19.20 3.26
N MET A 85 9.94 18.40 2.77
CA MET A 85 10.05 18.02 1.37
C MET A 85 9.42 16.66 1.13
N PHE A 86 8.55 16.55 0.13
CA PHE A 86 7.97 15.29 -0.31
C PHE A 86 8.64 14.80 -1.58
N LEU A 87 9.07 13.56 -1.55
CA LEU A 87 9.67 12.84 -2.67
C LEU A 87 8.78 11.69 -3.09
N LYS A 88 8.72 11.43 -4.39
CA LYS A 88 8.04 10.26 -4.97
C LYS A 88 8.90 9.63 -6.06
N TRP A 89 8.98 8.30 -6.10
CA TRP A 89 9.62 7.63 -7.23
C TRP A 89 9.01 8.08 -8.54
N HIS A 90 9.85 8.41 -9.48
CA HIS A 90 9.43 8.77 -10.84
C HIS A 90 8.78 7.60 -11.56
N TYR A 91 9.31 6.40 -11.37
CA TYR A 91 8.83 5.15 -11.92
C TYR A 91 8.09 4.32 -10.87
N ALA A 92 7.34 3.34 -11.34
CA ALA A 92 6.78 2.31 -10.47
C ALA A 92 7.83 1.25 -10.12
N ILE A 93 7.66 0.60 -8.96
CA ILE A 93 8.48 -0.56 -8.57
C ILE A 93 8.48 -1.61 -9.69
N PRO A 94 9.61 -2.36 -9.87
CA PRO A 94 9.77 -3.23 -11.02
C PRO A 94 8.83 -4.43 -11.03
N ASP A 95 8.42 -4.90 -9.86
CA ASP A 95 7.57 -6.08 -9.72
C ASP A 95 6.17 -5.70 -9.23
N GLY A 96 5.16 -6.43 -9.73
CA GLY A 96 3.79 -6.25 -9.27
C GLY A 96 3.59 -6.84 -7.88
N MET A 97 2.85 -6.11 -7.03
CA MET A 97 2.48 -6.50 -5.68
C MET A 97 0.98 -6.31 -5.50
N PRO A 98 0.23 -7.26 -4.93
CA PRO A 98 -1.14 -7.00 -4.54
C PRO A 98 -1.16 -5.88 -3.48
N PHE A 99 -2.23 -5.12 -3.48
CA PHE A 99 -2.49 -4.21 -2.36
C PHE A 99 -2.57 -5.01 -1.07
N ASP A 100 -3.38 -6.09 -1.12
CA ASP A 100 -3.46 -7.08 -0.07
C ASP A 100 -3.84 -8.46 -0.63
N ALA A 101 -3.51 -9.54 0.08
CA ALA A 101 -3.83 -10.90 -0.34
C ALA A 101 -5.26 -11.29 0.04
N PRO A 102 -5.90 -12.25 -0.68
CA PRO A 102 -7.15 -12.86 -0.25
C PRO A 102 -7.04 -13.43 1.16
N GLU A 103 -8.08 -13.27 1.97
CA GLU A 103 -8.09 -13.66 3.37
C GLU A 103 -8.64 -15.08 3.59
N ALA A 104 -8.39 -15.63 4.78
CA ALA A 104 -8.96 -16.91 5.19
C ALA A 104 -10.50 -16.82 5.39
N ILE A 105 -11.20 -17.91 5.15
CA ILE A 105 -12.62 -18.03 5.46
C ILE A 105 -12.86 -18.41 6.92
N TRP A 106 -11.89 -19.04 7.54
CA TRP A 106 -11.91 -19.45 8.94
C TRP A 106 -10.55 -19.25 9.57
N TYR A 107 -10.55 -18.78 10.80
CA TYR A 107 -9.38 -18.68 11.64
C TYR A 107 -9.63 -19.41 12.96
N ALA A 108 -8.80 -20.39 13.28
CA ALA A 108 -8.87 -21.17 14.51
C ALA A 108 -8.20 -20.39 15.65
N ASP A 109 -8.98 -19.82 16.52
CA ASP A 109 -8.54 -19.27 17.80
C ASP A 109 -8.89 -20.24 18.94
N ALA A 110 -8.54 -19.90 20.17
CA ALA A 110 -8.75 -20.76 21.34
C ALA A 110 -10.24 -21.16 21.55
N GLU A 111 -11.18 -20.36 21.02
CA GLU A 111 -12.63 -20.58 21.19
C GLU A 111 -13.27 -21.25 19.96
N ASN A 112 -12.58 -21.24 18.82
CA ASN A 112 -13.12 -21.66 17.52
C ASN A 112 -12.26 -22.74 16.85
N LEU A 113 -11.86 -23.75 17.61
CA LEU A 113 -11.17 -24.92 17.10
C LEU A 113 -12.15 -25.87 16.42
N LEU A 114 -11.77 -26.40 15.26
CA LEU A 114 -12.53 -27.46 14.57
C LEU A 114 -11.79 -28.79 14.68
N THR A 115 -12.51 -29.85 14.97
CA THR A 115 -11.99 -31.21 14.96
C THR A 115 -12.06 -31.81 13.56
N ALA A 116 -11.39 -32.94 13.33
CA ALA A 116 -11.58 -33.72 12.10
C ALA A 116 -13.06 -34.02 11.89
N GLY A 117 -13.56 -33.77 10.68
CA GLY A 117 -14.99 -33.94 10.38
C GLY A 117 -15.43 -33.18 9.14
N THR A 118 -16.69 -33.35 8.77
CA THR A 118 -17.31 -32.66 7.65
C THR A 118 -18.00 -31.38 8.10
N TYR A 119 -17.77 -30.31 7.35
CA TYR A 119 -18.26 -28.97 7.62
C TYR A 119 -18.91 -28.38 6.38
N ASN A 120 -19.87 -27.50 6.59
CA ASN A 120 -20.46 -26.73 5.51
C ASN A 120 -20.61 -25.25 5.89
N ILE A 121 -20.62 -24.40 4.87
CA ILE A 121 -20.78 -22.96 4.98
C ILE A 121 -21.90 -22.56 4.04
N ALA A 122 -22.99 -22.03 4.59
CA ALA A 122 -24.15 -21.61 3.81
C ALA A 122 -23.86 -20.31 3.03
N ILE A 123 -24.41 -20.18 1.84
CA ILE A 123 -24.33 -18.99 1.01
C ILE A 123 -25.57 -18.14 1.27
N GLY A 124 -25.40 -17.02 1.94
CA GLY A 124 -26.49 -16.11 2.34
C GLY A 124 -26.83 -15.05 1.30
N SER A 125 -25.92 -14.75 0.36
CA SER A 125 -26.13 -13.75 -0.69
C SER A 125 -25.46 -14.17 -1.98
N ALA A 126 -26.08 -13.88 -3.12
CA ALA A 126 -25.45 -14.06 -4.42
C ALA A 126 -24.31 -13.05 -4.60
N TYR A 127 -23.15 -13.55 -5.02
CA TYR A 127 -22.00 -12.72 -5.34
C TYR A 127 -21.26 -13.29 -6.56
N GLY A 128 -21.16 -12.48 -7.61
CA GLY A 128 -20.53 -12.92 -8.85
C GLY A 128 -21.27 -14.06 -9.56
N ASN A 129 -20.62 -14.64 -10.55
CA ASN A 129 -21.18 -15.74 -11.33
C ASN A 129 -21.05 -17.06 -10.55
N GLY A 130 -22.15 -17.62 -10.10
CA GLY A 130 -22.21 -18.97 -9.53
C GLY A 130 -22.46 -19.06 -8.03
N TRP A 131 -22.60 -17.96 -7.32
CA TRP A 131 -23.06 -17.97 -5.95
C TRP A 131 -24.59 -18.08 -5.95
N VAL A 132 -25.10 -19.16 -5.40
CA VAL A 132 -26.55 -19.39 -5.32
C VAL A 132 -26.96 -19.40 -3.85
N VAL A 133 -27.79 -18.45 -3.48
CA VAL A 133 -28.38 -18.37 -2.13
C VAL A 133 -29.09 -19.66 -1.79
N GLY A 134 -28.85 -20.15 -0.60
CA GLY A 134 -29.43 -21.41 -0.10
C GLY A 134 -28.61 -22.66 -0.45
N GLN A 135 -27.54 -22.54 -1.22
CA GLN A 135 -26.55 -23.61 -1.36
C GLN A 135 -25.48 -23.51 -0.27
N ALA A 136 -24.73 -24.56 -0.06
CA ALA A 136 -23.62 -24.56 0.88
C ALA A 136 -22.36 -25.18 0.26
N ILE A 137 -21.21 -24.65 0.64
CA ILE A 137 -19.90 -25.21 0.36
C ILE A 137 -19.62 -26.23 1.45
N GLN A 138 -19.30 -27.47 1.06
CA GLN A 138 -18.96 -28.54 1.97
C GLN A 138 -17.50 -28.96 1.80
N PHE A 139 -16.82 -29.24 2.91
CA PHE A 139 -15.44 -29.77 2.94
C PHE A 139 -15.22 -30.68 4.16
N THR A 140 -14.20 -31.53 4.12
CA THR A 140 -13.92 -32.46 5.20
C THR A 140 -12.49 -32.32 5.69
N LEU A 141 -12.33 -31.91 6.95
CA LEU A 141 -11.04 -31.90 7.64
C LEU A 141 -10.64 -33.32 8.01
N THR A 142 -9.39 -33.68 7.75
CA THR A 142 -8.82 -34.99 8.07
C THR A 142 -8.15 -35.03 9.44
N GLU A 143 -7.81 -33.88 10.00
CA GLU A 143 -7.16 -33.70 11.31
C GLU A 143 -7.76 -32.48 12.01
N ASP A 144 -7.61 -32.47 13.34
CA ASP A 144 -8.05 -31.33 14.16
C ASP A 144 -7.23 -30.07 13.80
N LEU A 145 -7.88 -28.92 13.83
CA LEU A 145 -7.19 -27.63 13.77
C LEU A 145 -6.57 -27.30 15.11
N VAL A 146 -5.42 -26.63 15.06
CA VAL A 146 -4.82 -26.00 16.24
C VAL A 146 -4.94 -24.49 16.14
N GLU A 147 -4.78 -23.80 17.26
CA GLU A 147 -4.78 -22.35 17.32
C GLU A 147 -3.78 -21.75 16.30
N GLY A 148 -4.22 -20.76 15.56
CA GLY A 148 -3.46 -20.15 14.46
C GLY A 148 -3.67 -20.82 13.10
N ASP A 149 -4.42 -21.91 13.00
CA ASP A 149 -4.73 -22.52 11.70
C ASP A 149 -5.78 -21.71 10.94
N GLN A 150 -5.63 -21.66 9.64
CA GLN A 150 -6.48 -20.91 8.72
C GLN A 150 -7.01 -21.82 7.63
N ILE A 151 -8.31 -21.73 7.35
CA ILE A 151 -8.92 -22.42 6.21
C ILE A 151 -9.05 -21.44 5.05
N PHE A 152 -8.60 -21.89 3.88
CA PHE A 152 -8.72 -21.19 2.61
C PHE A 152 -9.54 -21.97 1.63
N ILE A 153 -10.34 -21.25 0.85
CA ILE A 153 -10.99 -21.77 -0.35
C ILE A 153 -10.45 -21.01 -1.54
N ASN A 154 -9.83 -21.72 -2.47
CA ASN A 154 -9.30 -21.10 -3.68
C ASN A 154 -10.45 -20.78 -4.63
N CYS A 155 -10.80 -19.51 -4.72
CA CYS A 155 -11.87 -19.04 -5.58
C CYS A 155 -11.50 -18.99 -7.07
N GLY A 156 -10.21 -19.23 -7.41
CA GLY A 156 -9.71 -19.19 -8.79
C GLY A 156 -9.78 -17.81 -9.41
N THR A 157 -9.49 -17.73 -10.71
CA THR A 157 -9.56 -16.49 -11.49
C THR A 157 -10.98 -15.98 -11.73
N ASP A 158 -11.96 -16.84 -11.59
CA ASP A 158 -13.37 -16.52 -11.87
C ASP A 158 -14.12 -16.00 -10.63
N TYR A 159 -13.42 -15.86 -9.50
CA TYR A 159 -13.97 -15.35 -8.24
C TYR A 159 -15.23 -16.06 -7.78
N ASN A 160 -15.40 -17.29 -8.20
CA ASN A 160 -16.59 -18.09 -7.96
C ASN A 160 -16.29 -19.21 -6.99
N ILE A 161 -16.73 -19.06 -5.75
CA ILE A 161 -17.09 -20.25 -4.99
C ILE A 161 -18.46 -20.69 -5.52
N ASN A 162 -18.47 -21.35 -6.64
CA ASN A 162 -19.67 -22.01 -7.12
C ASN A 162 -19.73 -23.38 -6.43
N PRO A 163 -20.76 -23.70 -5.66
CA PRO A 163 -20.90 -25.01 -5.05
C PRO A 163 -20.88 -26.16 -6.08
N THR A 164 -21.25 -25.87 -7.33
CA THR A 164 -21.22 -26.85 -8.41
C THR A 164 -19.83 -27.01 -9.03
N ASN A 165 -18.91 -26.06 -8.80
CA ASN A 165 -17.54 -26.12 -9.24
C ASN A 165 -16.65 -26.44 -8.04
N ASN A 166 -16.30 -27.70 -7.86
CA ASN A 166 -15.39 -28.13 -6.82
C ASN A 166 -14.16 -27.22 -6.75
N ARG A 167 -13.93 -26.56 -5.61
CA ARG A 167 -12.81 -25.66 -5.38
C ARG A 167 -11.82 -26.31 -4.43
N ALA A 168 -10.53 -26.09 -4.69
CA ALA A 168 -9.51 -26.52 -3.74
C ALA A 168 -9.69 -25.75 -2.41
N TRP A 169 -9.65 -26.48 -1.31
CA TRP A 169 -9.48 -25.88 0.01
C TRP A 169 -8.18 -26.34 0.63
N ASN A 170 -7.63 -25.52 1.51
CA ASN A 170 -6.37 -25.79 2.19
C ASN A 170 -6.42 -25.28 3.61
N VAL A 171 -5.70 -25.95 4.51
CA VAL A 171 -5.40 -25.46 5.86
C VAL A 171 -3.93 -25.07 5.93
N TYR A 172 -3.66 -23.87 6.43
CA TYR A 172 -2.30 -23.38 6.68
C TYR A 172 -2.18 -22.94 8.12
N ALA A 173 -1.01 -23.11 8.72
CA ALA A 173 -0.67 -22.32 9.88
C ALA A 173 -0.56 -20.84 9.44
N GLN A 174 -0.97 -19.91 10.30
CA GLN A 174 -0.90 -18.48 9.98
C GLN A 174 0.53 -18.09 9.54
N GLY A 175 0.62 -17.37 8.45
CA GLY A 175 1.91 -16.97 7.85
C GLY A 175 2.60 -18.05 7.03
N SER A 176 2.13 -19.30 7.06
CA SER A 176 2.70 -20.39 6.27
C SER A 176 2.16 -20.40 4.84
N THR A 177 3.02 -20.80 3.90
CA THR A 177 2.65 -21.12 2.52
C THR A 177 2.54 -22.63 2.28
N THR A 178 2.87 -23.45 3.29
CA THR A 178 2.78 -24.92 3.22
C THR A 178 1.47 -25.39 3.83
N SER A 179 0.65 -26.09 3.03
CA SER A 179 -0.62 -26.64 3.49
C SER A 179 -0.41 -27.84 4.42
N LYS A 180 -1.13 -27.85 5.54
CA LYS A 180 -1.23 -28.99 6.46
C LYS A 180 -2.24 -30.02 5.97
N GLN A 181 -3.35 -29.54 5.43
CA GLN A 181 -4.44 -30.34 4.88
C GLN A 181 -4.93 -29.70 3.59
N SER A 182 -5.44 -30.51 2.69
CA SER A 182 -6.03 -30.02 1.46
C SER A 182 -7.10 -30.98 0.93
N GLY A 183 -8.00 -30.46 0.13
CA GLY A 183 -9.03 -31.23 -0.52
C GLY A 183 -9.80 -30.38 -1.51
N THR A 184 -10.98 -30.89 -1.87
CA THR A 184 -11.87 -30.24 -2.83
C THR A 184 -13.23 -30.03 -2.16
N THR A 185 -13.81 -28.87 -2.33
CA THR A 185 -15.17 -28.58 -1.85
C THR A 185 -16.19 -29.29 -2.72
N THR A 186 -17.35 -29.58 -2.12
CA THR A 186 -18.52 -30.07 -2.83
C THR A 186 -19.72 -29.18 -2.51
N ASN A 187 -20.81 -29.32 -3.25
CA ASN A 187 -22.10 -28.73 -2.87
C ASN A 187 -22.79 -29.68 -1.91
N GLY A 188 -23.06 -29.26 -0.71
CA GLY A 188 -23.73 -30.09 0.29
C GLY A 188 -23.88 -29.37 1.63
N THR A 189 -24.81 -29.92 2.41
CA THR A 189 -25.14 -29.43 3.75
C THR A 189 -24.85 -30.45 4.86
N ASP A 190 -24.12 -31.52 4.51
CA ASP A 190 -23.72 -32.52 5.49
C ASP A 190 -22.72 -31.96 6.48
N GLY A 191 -22.71 -32.54 7.69
CA GLY A 191 -21.80 -32.15 8.74
C GLY A 191 -22.23 -30.90 9.50
N THR A 192 -21.25 -30.27 10.17
CA THR A 192 -21.49 -29.10 11.02
C THR A 192 -21.56 -27.84 10.17
N ASN A 193 -22.64 -27.07 10.30
CA ASN A 193 -22.72 -25.75 9.65
C ASN A 193 -21.93 -24.72 10.45
N LEU A 194 -20.93 -24.13 9.78
CA LEU A 194 -20.06 -23.09 10.36
C LEU A 194 -20.67 -21.69 10.30
N GLY A 195 -21.84 -21.53 9.70
CA GLY A 195 -22.52 -20.25 9.54
C GLY A 195 -22.78 -19.89 8.08
N THR A 196 -23.10 -18.63 7.86
CA THR A 196 -23.49 -18.12 6.55
C THR A 196 -22.51 -17.08 6.08
N ILE A 197 -21.91 -17.28 4.92
CA ILE A 197 -21.09 -16.27 4.26
C ILE A 197 -21.98 -15.36 3.42
N GLY A 198 -21.95 -14.06 3.75
CA GLY A 198 -22.74 -13.03 3.06
C GLY A 198 -21.93 -12.30 2.00
N ASN A 199 -22.69 -11.70 1.09
CA ASN A 199 -22.15 -10.67 0.25
C ASN A 199 -21.76 -9.48 1.11
N VAL A 200 -20.77 -8.84 0.80
CA VAL A 200 -20.66 -7.48 1.00
C VAL A 200 -19.65 -7.05 1.93
N SER A 201 -19.34 -6.24 1.64
CA SER A 201 -18.89 -5.10 2.25
C SER A 201 -18.10 -5.40 3.48
N ALA A 202 -18.43 -6.24 4.38
CA ALA A 202 -17.63 -6.24 5.52
C ALA A 202 -18.10 -6.94 6.68
N GLN A 203 -18.11 -8.08 6.84
CA GLN A 203 -18.43 -8.53 8.20
C GLN A 203 -17.45 -9.59 8.65
N ARG A 204 -16.54 -9.15 9.47
CA ARG A 204 -15.85 -10.04 10.37
C ARG A 204 -16.77 -10.31 11.54
N THR A 205 -17.30 -11.47 11.62
CA THR A 205 -17.90 -11.97 12.86
C THR A 205 -16.78 -12.69 13.61
N ASN A 206 -16.31 -12.08 14.66
CA ASN A 206 -15.38 -12.55 15.68
C ASN A 206 -14.97 -14.03 15.56
N GLY A 207 -14.02 -14.33 14.70
CA GLY A 207 -13.41 -15.63 14.59
C GLY A 207 -14.07 -16.62 13.64
N LEU A 208 -15.35 -16.46 13.26
CA LEU A 208 -16.06 -17.55 12.63
C LEU A 208 -16.02 -17.55 11.09
N LEU A 209 -16.33 -16.44 10.44
CA LEU A 209 -16.28 -16.34 8.98
C LEU A 209 -15.89 -14.92 8.59
N ASN A 210 -14.94 -14.78 7.69
CA ASN A 210 -14.65 -13.49 7.11
C ASN A 210 -15.65 -13.16 5.99
N ALA A 211 -15.81 -11.86 5.69
CA ALA A 211 -16.67 -11.44 4.58
C ALA A 211 -16.20 -12.03 3.27
N ILE A 212 -17.13 -12.54 2.48
CA ILE A 212 -16.82 -13.20 1.21
C ILE A 212 -15.97 -12.33 0.28
N SER A 213 -16.23 -11.04 0.26
CA SER A 213 -15.49 -10.10 -0.58
C SER A 213 -14.01 -10.02 -0.18
N ARG A 214 -13.69 -10.09 1.10
CA ARG A 214 -12.30 -10.09 1.59
C ARG A 214 -11.64 -11.45 1.41
N VAL A 215 -12.39 -12.54 1.58
CA VAL A 215 -11.93 -13.91 1.28
C VAL A 215 -11.49 -14.06 -0.17
N VAL A 216 -12.19 -13.37 -1.09
CA VAL A 216 -11.90 -13.45 -2.53
C VAL A 216 -10.89 -12.40 -2.98
N TYR A 217 -10.94 -11.19 -2.41
CA TYR A 217 -10.28 -10.01 -2.99
C TYR A 217 -9.25 -9.32 -2.08
N GLY A 218 -9.11 -9.76 -0.82
CA GLY A 218 -8.26 -9.09 0.17
C GLY A 218 -8.87 -7.80 0.70
N SER A 219 -8.10 -7.07 1.50
CA SER A 219 -8.50 -5.80 2.10
C SER A 219 -8.07 -4.60 1.26
N GLY A 220 -8.98 -3.64 1.04
CA GLY A 220 -8.65 -2.34 0.44
C GLY A 220 -8.09 -1.32 1.44
N ARG A 221 -7.84 -1.70 2.69
CA ARG A 221 -7.43 -0.84 3.78
C ARG A 221 -5.91 -0.71 3.88
N TRP A 222 -5.40 0.53 3.92
CA TRP A 222 -3.96 0.79 3.93
C TRP A 222 -3.24 0.18 5.12
N SER A 223 -3.78 0.33 6.33
CA SER A 223 -3.16 -0.18 7.57
C SER A 223 -2.98 -1.70 7.59
N GLU A 224 -3.82 -2.44 6.87
CA GLU A 224 -3.80 -3.89 6.76
C GLU A 224 -3.00 -4.38 5.55
N SER A 225 -2.72 -3.50 4.58
CA SER A 225 -2.22 -3.90 3.27
C SER A 225 -0.82 -4.53 3.28
N ALA A 226 -0.66 -5.57 2.46
CA ALA A 226 0.62 -6.23 2.25
C ALA A 226 1.65 -5.31 1.58
N ILE A 227 1.20 -4.44 0.66
CA ILE A 227 2.10 -3.49 -0.01
C ILE A 227 2.69 -2.48 0.97
N ARG A 228 1.94 -2.03 1.98
CA ARG A 228 2.47 -1.16 3.04
C ARG A 228 3.59 -1.84 3.81
N GLN A 229 3.40 -3.11 4.19
CA GLN A 229 4.42 -3.88 4.92
C GLN A 229 5.69 -4.05 4.07
N TYR A 230 5.53 -4.37 2.79
CA TYR A 230 6.63 -4.46 1.84
C TYR A 230 7.41 -3.15 1.74
N LEU A 231 6.71 -2.02 1.60
CA LEU A 231 7.34 -0.70 1.45
C LEU A 231 8.13 -0.27 2.69
N ASN A 232 7.70 -0.68 3.89
CA ASN A 232 8.30 -0.27 5.17
C ASN A 232 9.22 -1.32 5.80
N SER A 233 9.70 -2.28 5.03
CA SER A 233 10.57 -3.34 5.54
C SER A 233 11.95 -3.33 4.92
N THR A 234 12.96 -3.58 5.76
CA THR A 234 14.34 -3.88 5.36
C THR A 234 14.61 -5.38 5.27
N SER A 235 13.64 -6.23 5.64
CA SER A 235 13.83 -7.68 5.77
C SER A 235 13.98 -8.37 4.42
N GLU A 236 14.70 -9.48 4.42
CA GLU A 236 14.85 -10.35 3.25
C GLU A 236 13.53 -11.04 2.88
N ALA A 237 13.52 -11.66 1.70
CA ALA A 237 12.40 -12.45 1.22
C ALA A 237 12.01 -13.53 2.24
N GLY A 238 10.72 -13.69 2.48
CA GLY A 238 10.16 -14.60 3.49
C GLY A 238 10.01 -14.02 4.89
N ALA A 239 10.53 -12.82 5.18
CA ALA A 239 10.57 -12.28 6.54
C ALA A 239 9.91 -10.91 6.73
N TRP A 240 9.45 -10.24 5.68
CA TRP A 240 8.89 -8.90 5.80
C TRP A 240 7.38 -8.87 6.08
N TRP A 241 6.67 -9.94 5.77
CA TRP A 241 5.24 -9.98 5.99
C TRP A 241 4.90 -10.50 7.39
N ILE A 242 3.98 -9.80 8.06
CA ILE A 242 3.46 -10.16 9.39
C ILE A 242 1.94 -10.03 9.35
N PRO A 243 1.17 -11.03 9.82
CA PRO A 243 -0.29 -10.94 9.86
C PRO A 243 -0.75 -9.76 10.73
N LYS A 244 -1.70 -8.99 10.24
CA LYS A 244 -2.33 -7.89 10.98
C LYS A 244 -3.55 -8.35 11.76
N ASN A 245 -4.12 -9.47 11.34
CA ASN A 245 -5.25 -10.13 12.00
C ASN A 245 -5.22 -11.65 11.74
N GLY A 246 -6.14 -12.38 12.34
CA GLY A 246 -6.22 -13.84 12.21
C GLY A 246 -6.55 -14.36 10.80
N TRP A 247 -7.09 -13.51 9.95
CA TRP A 247 -7.54 -13.86 8.59
C TRP A 247 -6.48 -13.64 7.52
N ASP A 248 -5.43 -12.83 7.81
CA ASP A 248 -4.44 -12.42 6.84
C ASP A 248 -3.60 -13.59 6.33
N ARG A 249 -3.24 -13.49 5.06
CA ARG A 249 -2.28 -14.37 4.39
C ARG A 249 -1.13 -13.60 3.78
N PRO A 250 0.08 -14.22 3.71
CA PRO A 250 1.16 -13.64 2.92
C PRO A 250 0.80 -13.63 1.43
N PRO A 251 1.03 -12.53 0.72
CA PRO A 251 1.03 -12.56 -0.72
C PRO A 251 2.17 -13.45 -1.24
N ALA A 252 2.03 -13.99 -2.45
CA ALA A 252 3.08 -14.86 -3.04
C ALA A 252 4.44 -14.14 -3.11
N GLN A 253 4.44 -12.84 -3.28
CA GLN A 253 5.63 -11.98 -3.32
C GLN A 253 6.41 -11.98 -2.00
N ALA A 254 5.76 -12.26 -0.88
CA ALA A 254 6.44 -12.30 0.42
C ALA A 254 7.57 -13.33 0.45
N ALA A 255 7.43 -14.44 -0.26
CA ALA A 255 8.43 -15.49 -0.31
C ALA A 255 9.62 -15.18 -1.23
N THR A 256 9.49 -14.23 -2.16
CA THR A 256 10.46 -14.03 -3.26
C THR A 256 11.05 -12.63 -3.35
N MET A 257 10.39 -11.64 -2.78
CA MET A 257 10.85 -10.25 -2.80
C MET A 257 11.37 -9.85 -1.42
N ARG A 258 12.50 -9.18 -1.36
CA ARG A 258 12.94 -8.48 -0.14
C ARG A 258 12.11 -7.22 0.06
N GLY A 259 12.01 -6.74 1.31
CA GLY A 259 11.33 -5.49 1.62
C GLY A 259 11.97 -4.30 0.91
N PHE A 260 11.17 -3.31 0.54
CA PHE A 260 11.60 -2.17 -0.28
C PHE A 260 12.75 -1.37 0.35
N LEU A 261 12.65 -1.05 1.64
CA LEU A 261 13.70 -0.31 2.35
C LEU A 261 15.05 -1.06 2.36
N GLY A 262 15.03 -2.40 2.30
CA GLY A 262 16.24 -3.19 2.19
C GLY A 262 17.04 -2.96 0.90
N GLY A 263 16.44 -2.36 -0.12
CA GLY A 263 17.11 -1.95 -1.37
C GLY A 263 17.62 -0.52 -1.40
N CYS A 264 17.25 0.30 -0.42
CA CYS A 264 17.68 1.70 -0.33
C CYS A 264 19.09 1.82 0.25
N SER A 265 19.78 2.90 -0.09
CA SER A 265 21.07 3.23 0.52
C SER A 265 20.91 3.58 2.01
N GLU A 266 21.95 3.33 2.81
CA GLU A 266 21.96 3.67 4.23
C GLU A 266 21.81 5.19 4.43
N ASP A 267 22.46 5.99 3.60
CA ASP A 267 22.39 7.45 3.66
C ASP A 267 20.95 7.95 3.42
N PHE A 268 20.21 7.34 2.47
CA PHE A 268 18.80 7.66 2.27
C PHE A 268 17.95 7.23 3.48
N LEU A 269 18.18 6.04 4.02
CA LEU A 269 17.42 5.54 5.19
C LEU A 269 17.61 6.41 6.43
N ASN A 270 18.76 7.08 6.56
CA ASN A 270 19.10 7.94 7.69
C ASN A 270 18.40 9.31 7.63
N ILE A 271 17.93 9.75 6.47
CA ILE A 271 17.28 11.06 6.34
C ILE A 271 15.76 11.00 6.30
N ILE A 272 15.17 9.82 6.15
CA ILE A 272 13.72 9.64 6.18
C ILE A 272 13.27 9.11 7.54
N GLU A 273 12.18 9.65 8.03
CA GLU A 273 11.58 9.29 9.32
C GLU A 273 10.20 8.69 9.14
N GLU A 274 9.69 7.99 10.15
CA GLU A 274 8.29 7.60 10.19
C GLU A 274 7.42 8.84 10.37
N VAL A 275 6.51 9.04 9.45
CA VAL A 275 5.57 10.17 9.46
C VAL A 275 4.13 9.66 9.58
N PRO A 276 3.21 10.45 10.17
CA PRO A 276 1.81 10.09 10.19
C PRO A 276 1.25 10.12 8.76
N VAL A 277 0.64 9.01 8.36
CA VAL A 277 -0.02 8.82 7.06
C VAL A 277 -1.50 8.57 7.32
N VAL A 278 -2.33 9.56 7.02
CA VAL A 278 -3.77 9.48 7.21
C VAL A 278 -4.44 8.90 5.97
N THR A 279 -5.36 7.94 6.17
CA THR A 279 -6.19 7.35 5.11
C THR A 279 -7.65 7.36 5.50
N ALA A 280 -8.51 7.60 4.51
CA ALA A 280 -9.96 7.51 4.69
C ALA A 280 -10.39 6.04 4.81
N LEU A 281 -11.23 5.74 5.78
CA LEU A 281 -11.83 4.43 5.96
C LEU A 281 -13.05 4.25 5.03
N ASN A 282 -13.32 3.01 4.64
CA ASN A 282 -14.55 2.69 3.94
C ASN A 282 -15.76 2.84 4.87
N THR A 283 -16.95 2.96 4.29
CA THR A 283 -18.20 3.20 5.03
C THR A 283 -18.98 1.90 5.30
N VAL A 284 -18.40 0.77 4.95
CA VAL A 284 -19.13 -0.51 4.93
C VAL A 284 -18.67 -1.48 6.02
N GLU A 285 -17.53 -1.25 6.65
CA GLU A 285 -17.02 -2.08 7.76
C GLU A 285 -17.52 -1.65 9.15
N GLY A 286 -18.38 -0.64 9.21
CA GLY A 286 -18.98 -0.22 10.47
C GLY A 286 -18.01 0.47 11.43
N PHE A 287 -16.94 1.07 10.89
CA PHE A 287 -16.01 1.88 11.69
C PHE A 287 -16.72 3.09 12.30
N THR A 288 -16.38 3.42 13.53
CA THR A 288 -16.84 4.64 14.19
C THR A 288 -16.09 5.88 13.66
N ASP A 289 -14.84 5.69 13.28
CA ASP A 289 -13.98 6.75 12.73
C ASP A 289 -14.09 6.82 11.21
N THR A 290 -13.82 7.99 10.66
CA THR A 290 -13.82 8.20 9.20
C THR A 290 -12.44 8.04 8.57
N THR A 291 -11.40 8.06 9.40
CA THR A 291 -9.99 7.96 9.00
C THR A 291 -9.23 7.07 9.95
N GLU A 292 -8.09 6.58 9.49
CA GLU A 292 -7.07 5.96 10.32
C GLU A 292 -5.72 6.60 10.06
N THR A 293 -4.80 6.47 10.99
CA THR A 293 -3.43 6.96 10.87
C THR A 293 -2.46 5.81 11.04
N THR A 294 -1.56 5.65 10.09
CA THR A 294 -0.39 4.79 10.22
C THR A 294 0.87 5.64 10.32
N TYR A 295 1.96 5.03 10.76
CA TYR A 295 3.27 5.67 10.76
C TYR A 295 4.16 4.92 9.79
N ASP A 296 4.63 5.61 8.75
CA ASP A 296 5.33 5.00 7.63
C ASP A 296 6.52 5.85 7.21
N LYS A 297 7.67 5.22 6.91
CA LYS A 297 8.79 5.87 6.24
C LYS A 297 8.50 6.05 4.75
N ILE A 298 7.88 5.02 4.16
CA ILE A 298 7.49 4.99 2.76
C ILE A 298 6.00 4.69 2.65
N PHE A 299 5.30 5.46 1.82
CA PHE A 299 3.88 5.29 1.57
C PHE A 299 3.57 5.44 0.07
N LEU A 300 2.37 5.04 -0.35
CA LEU A 300 1.86 5.35 -1.68
C LEU A 300 1.13 6.69 -1.64
N PRO A 301 1.13 7.48 -2.72
CA PRO A 301 0.29 8.67 -2.81
C PRO A 301 -1.18 8.34 -2.62
N SER A 302 -1.93 9.28 -2.04
CA SER A 302 -3.39 9.23 -1.99
C SER A 302 -4.01 9.87 -3.23
N LEU A 303 -5.34 9.75 -3.37
CA LEU A 303 -6.08 10.55 -4.35
C LEU A 303 -5.85 12.06 -4.13
N GLN A 304 -5.92 12.50 -2.87
CA GLN A 304 -5.76 13.92 -2.50
C GLN A 304 -4.37 14.42 -2.95
N GLU A 305 -3.31 13.70 -2.60
CA GLU A 305 -1.92 14.08 -2.91
C GLU A 305 -1.63 14.10 -4.41
N MET A 306 -2.27 13.25 -5.19
CA MET A 306 -2.19 13.28 -6.66
C MET A 306 -3.12 14.29 -7.31
N TYR A 307 -3.67 15.23 -6.55
CA TYR A 307 -4.61 16.23 -7.05
C TYR A 307 -5.83 15.62 -7.77
N ILE A 308 -6.25 14.44 -7.32
CA ILE A 308 -7.46 13.76 -7.80
C ILE A 308 -8.58 14.03 -6.78
N ASN A 309 -9.81 14.26 -7.24
CA ASN A 309 -10.96 14.46 -6.34
C ASN A 309 -11.11 13.24 -5.40
N PRO A 310 -10.87 13.37 -4.09
CA PRO A 310 -10.99 12.26 -3.16
C PRO A 310 -12.44 12.01 -2.76
N GLN A 311 -12.73 10.80 -2.28
CA GLN A 311 -14.06 10.48 -1.76
C GLN A 311 -14.34 11.12 -0.39
N LEU A 312 -13.30 11.53 0.35
CA LEU A 312 -13.37 12.31 1.58
C LEU A 312 -12.30 13.39 1.48
N ALA A 313 -12.74 14.63 1.27
CA ALA A 313 -11.84 15.75 1.00
C ALA A 313 -11.08 16.21 2.25
N GLY A 314 -9.83 16.62 2.07
CA GLY A 314 -9.02 17.31 3.08
C GLY A 314 -8.49 16.42 4.21
N VAL A 315 -8.49 15.10 4.05
CA VAL A 315 -8.06 14.18 5.12
C VAL A 315 -6.85 13.32 4.77
N GLU A 316 -6.64 13.00 3.50
CA GLU A 316 -5.57 12.09 3.06
C GLU A 316 -4.31 12.84 2.61
N GLY A 317 -3.87 13.83 3.36
CA GLY A 317 -2.74 14.69 3.02
C GLY A 317 -3.14 15.97 2.30
N GLU A 318 -2.16 16.64 1.71
CA GLU A 318 -2.33 17.89 0.98
C GLU A 318 -2.30 17.65 -0.54
N ASP A 319 -2.81 18.60 -1.31
CA ASP A 319 -2.71 18.58 -2.77
C ASP A 319 -1.26 18.86 -3.17
N TRP A 320 -0.53 17.91 -3.74
CA TRP A 320 0.85 18.12 -4.16
C TRP A 320 0.96 19.05 -5.37
N ASP A 321 1.84 20.04 -5.27
CA ASP A 321 2.01 21.07 -6.31
C ASP A 321 2.42 20.47 -7.64
N TYR A 322 3.24 19.42 -7.65
CA TYR A 322 3.60 18.69 -8.87
C TYR A 322 2.38 18.25 -9.69
N TYR A 323 1.33 17.76 -9.03
CA TYR A 323 0.13 17.30 -9.74
C TYR A 323 -0.84 18.44 -10.06
N LYS A 324 -0.81 19.55 -9.31
CA LYS A 324 -1.52 20.78 -9.70
C LYS A 324 -0.94 21.32 -11.00
N ASP A 325 0.39 21.41 -11.10
CA ASP A 325 1.09 21.86 -12.30
C ASP A 325 0.76 20.97 -13.51
N LEU A 326 0.77 19.64 -13.31
CA LEU A 326 0.36 18.69 -14.35
C LEU A 326 -1.09 18.86 -14.79
N ALA A 327 -2.00 19.17 -13.87
CA ALA A 327 -3.40 19.43 -14.21
C ALA A 327 -3.55 20.72 -15.05
N GLU A 328 -2.83 21.76 -14.69
CA GLU A 328 -2.77 23.02 -15.45
C GLU A 328 -2.16 22.80 -16.85
N GLU A 329 -1.06 22.03 -16.95
CA GLU A 329 -0.44 21.63 -18.22
C GLU A 329 -1.43 20.85 -19.10
N ALA A 330 -2.25 20.00 -18.49
CA ALA A 330 -3.32 19.28 -19.19
C ALA A 330 -4.54 20.16 -19.56
N GLY A 331 -4.51 21.46 -19.23
CA GLY A 331 -5.58 22.41 -19.50
C GLY A 331 -6.81 22.26 -18.58
N LEU A 332 -6.65 21.62 -17.41
CA LEU A 332 -7.72 21.48 -16.43
C LEU A 332 -7.83 22.76 -15.58
N THR A 333 -9.04 23.12 -15.23
CA THR A 333 -9.33 24.24 -14.31
C THR A 333 -9.48 23.78 -12.85
N GLY A 334 -9.23 22.51 -12.54
CA GLY A 334 -9.38 21.91 -11.22
C GLY A 334 -8.78 20.52 -11.16
N LYS A 335 -9.17 19.76 -10.14
CA LYS A 335 -8.63 18.43 -9.89
C LYS A 335 -8.96 17.41 -10.99
N PHE A 336 -8.09 16.43 -11.14
CA PHE A 336 -8.41 15.21 -11.88
C PHE A 336 -9.63 14.53 -11.22
N THR A 337 -10.42 13.81 -12.03
CA THR A 337 -11.66 13.18 -11.56
C THR A 337 -11.55 11.65 -11.57
N GLN A 338 -12.21 11.03 -10.62
CA GLN A 338 -12.43 9.58 -10.62
C GLN A 338 -13.19 9.18 -11.89
N GLY A 339 -12.79 8.09 -12.53
CA GLY A 339 -13.33 7.65 -13.83
C GLY A 339 -12.78 8.43 -15.04
N GLY A 340 -12.06 9.53 -14.82
CA GLY A 340 -11.39 10.27 -15.88
C GLY A 340 -10.14 9.57 -16.39
N THR A 341 -9.73 9.88 -17.62
CA THR A 341 -8.52 9.36 -18.26
C THR A 341 -7.57 10.51 -18.58
N TYR A 342 -6.39 10.48 -17.98
CA TYR A 342 -5.39 11.55 -18.06
C TYR A 342 -4.03 10.96 -18.43
N PRO A 343 -3.63 11.02 -19.72
CA PRO A 343 -2.34 10.48 -20.15
C PRO A 343 -1.13 11.02 -19.38
N ILE A 344 -1.23 12.24 -18.82
CA ILE A 344 -0.18 12.86 -18.03
C ILE A 344 0.05 12.14 -16.68
N LEU A 345 -0.91 11.33 -16.20
CA LEU A 345 -0.78 10.51 -15.01
C LEU A 345 -0.18 9.11 -15.28
N ILE A 346 0.10 8.78 -16.54
CA ILE A 346 0.69 7.48 -16.89
C ILE A 346 2.04 7.33 -16.21
N THR A 347 2.21 6.22 -15.52
CA THR A 347 3.47 5.86 -14.88
C THR A 347 4.11 4.70 -15.64
N TYR A 348 5.43 4.72 -15.74
CA TYR A 348 6.22 3.69 -16.40
C TYR A 348 6.94 2.81 -15.37
N GLN A 349 7.24 1.59 -15.76
CA GLN A 349 8.05 0.68 -14.94
C GLN A 349 9.48 1.20 -14.83
N ALA A 350 10.11 1.03 -13.68
CA ALA A 350 11.52 1.35 -13.47
C ALA A 350 12.40 0.64 -14.52
N GLY A 351 13.28 1.40 -15.15
CA GLY A 351 14.13 0.92 -16.24
C GLY A 351 13.47 0.90 -17.62
N SER A 352 12.23 1.39 -17.78
CA SER A 352 11.53 1.44 -19.07
C SER A 352 10.77 2.77 -19.25
N THR A 353 10.93 3.39 -20.41
CA THR A 353 10.14 4.56 -20.82
C THR A 353 8.98 4.21 -21.77
N THR A 354 8.85 2.94 -22.12
CA THR A 354 7.87 2.46 -23.11
C THR A 354 6.88 1.44 -22.55
N SER A 355 7.04 1.04 -21.28
CA SER A 355 6.15 0.08 -20.62
C SER A 355 5.31 0.77 -19.56
N PRO A 356 4.16 1.38 -19.94
CA PRO A 356 3.25 1.96 -18.97
C PRO A 356 2.65 0.87 -18.09
N VAL A 357 2.45 1.18 -16.81
CA VAL A 357 1.97 0.23 -15.83
C VAL A 357 0.84 0.80 -14.99
N THR A 358 0.06 -0.09 -14.39
CA THR A 358 -0.98 0.27 -13.43
C THR A 358 -0.36 0.40 -12.05
N VAL A 359 -0.69 1.49 -11.34
CA VAL A 359 -0.13 1.80 -10.03
C VAL A 359 -1.22 2.00 -8.98
N TRP A 360 -1.03 1.37 -7.82
CA TRP A 360 -1.88 1.55 -6.65
C TRP A 360 -1.70 2.93 -6.03
N LEU A 361 -2.78 3.45 -5.48
CA LEU A 361 -2.82 4.55 -4.52
C LEU A 361 -3.17 3.98 -3.14
N ARG A 362 -2.80 4.68 -2.04
CA ARG A 362 -3.15 4.20 -0.69
C ARG A 362 -4.62 4.40 -0.33
N SER A 363 -5.34 5.26 -1.04
CA SER A 363 -6.74 5.53 -0.77
C SER A 363 -7.62 4.29 -0.96
N ALA A 364 -8.37 3.93 0.07
CA ALA A 364 -9.40 2.90 -0.03
C ALA A 364 -10.59 3.40 -0.87
N TYR A 365 -11.24 2.50 -1.58
CA TYR A 365 -12.56 2.83 -2.14
C TYR A 365 -13.61 2.75 -1.04
N ARG A 366 -14.27 3.87 -0.73
CA ARG A 366 -15.13 3.95 0.46
C ARG A 366 -16.41 3.12 0.39
N GLY A 367 -16.84 2.72 -0.79
CA GLY A 367 -18.03 1.87 -1.00
C GLY A 367 -17.80 0.36 -0.88
N TYR A 368 -16.54 -0.09 -0.79
CA TYR A 368 -16.21 -1.51 -0.70
C TYR A 368 -15.00 -1.73 0.21
N ALA A 369 -15.03 -2.80 1.02
CA ALA A 369 -13.93 -3.16 1.92
C ALA A 369 -12.68 -3.72 1.21
N TYR A 370 -12.80 -4.06 -0.06
CA TYR A 370 -11.86 -4.88 -0.82
C TYR A 370 -11.29 -4.18 -2.06
N ASN A 371 -11.58 -2.90 -2.25
CA ASN A 371 -11.04 -2.12 -3.36
C ASN A 371 -10.14 -1.00 -2.85
N ALA A 372 -9.02 -0.82 -3.55
CA ALA A 372 -8.18 0.37 -3.47
C ALA A 372 -8.22 1.14 -4.78
N TRP A 373 -7.90 2.44 -4.73
CA TRP A 373 -7.78 3.26 -5.91
C TRP A 373 -6.46 2.99 -6.64
N TYR A 374 -6.48 3.20 -7.95
CA TYR A 374 -5.31 3.06 -8.81
C TYR A 374 -5.39 3.98 -10.04
N VAL A 375 -4.23 4.24 -10.66
CA VAL A 375 -4.13 4.82 -12.00
C VAL A 375 -3.65 3.72 -12.94
N ASN A 376 -4.40 3.45 -14.00
CA ASN A 376 -4.04 2.39 -14.93
C ASN A 376 -3.01 2.84 -15.98
N PHE A 377 -2.53 1.90 -16.77
CA PHE A 377 -1.54 2.12 -17.82
C PHE A 377 -1.99 3.07 -18.95
N THR A 378 -3.24 3.50 -19.00
CA THR A 378 -3.76 4.53 -19.91
C THR A 378 -4.03 5.87 -19.24
N GLY A 379 -3.70 5.98 -17.91
CA GLY A 379 -3.97 7.19 -17.11
C GLY A 379 -5.41 7.28 -16.59
N ASN A 380 -6.19 6.19 -16.61
CA ASN A 380 -7.55 6.20 -16.08
C ASN A 380 -7.51 5.95 -14.54
N VAL A 381 -8.24 6.81 -13.82
CA VAL A 381 -8.36 6.75 -12.35
C VAL A 381 -9.54 5.88 -11.97
N LEU A 382 -9.29 4.71 -11.45
CA LEU A 382 -10.29 3.70 -11.12
C LEU A 382 -10.02 3.06 -9.76
N SER A 383 -10.96 2.24 -9.27
CA SER A 383 -10.77 1.34 -8.12
C SER A 383 -10.83 -0.11 -8.56
N TYR A 384 -10.09 -0.97 -7.88
CA TYR A 384 -10.08 -2.39 -8.19
C TYR A 384 -9.78 -3.26 -6.98
N TYR A 385 -9.93 -4.55 -7.16
CA TYR A 385 -9.77 -5.57 -6.11
C TYR A 385 -8.33 -5.63 -5.60
N ALA A 386 -8.16 -5.61 -4.29
CA ALA A 386 -6.87 -5.51 -3.61
C ALA A 386 -5.86 -6.61 -3.96
N TYR A 387 -6.33 -7.79 -4.34
CA TYR A 387 -5.45 -8.94 -4.66
C TYR A 387 -4.72 -8.83 -6.00
N TYR A 388 -5.09 -7.89 -6.88
CA TYR A 388 -4.37 -7.73 -8.15
C TYR A 388 -2.95 -7.22 -7.94
N ALA A 389 -2.01 -7.85 -8.64
CA ALA A 389 -0.60 -7.49 -8.54
C ALA A 389 -0.28 -6.27 -9.44
N PHE A 390 -0.78 -5.10 -9.08
CA PHE A 390 -0.33 -3.84 -9.70
C PHE A 390 0.97 -3.38 -9.06
N ARG A 391 1.50 -2.24 -9.47
CA ARG A 391 2.74 -1.69 -8.92
C ARG A 391 2.45 -0.56 -7.94
N GLY A 392 3.48 -0.06 -7.27
CA GLY A 392 3.42 1.14 -6.45
C GLY A 392 4.45 2.17 -6.91
N CYS A 393 4.19 3.44 -6.66
CA CYS A 393 5.17 4.51 -6.73
C CYS A 393 5.46 4.97 -5.31
N PRO A 394 6.55 4.50 -4.68
CA PRO A 394 6.90 4.88 -3.32
C PRO A 394 7.04 6.39 -3.16
N ALA A 395 6.58 6.91 -2.05
CA ALA A 395 6.76 8.29 -1.63
C ALA A 395 7.27 8.34 -0.19
N CYS A 396 7.99 9.41 0.15
CA CYS A 396 8.47 9.67 1.51
C CYS A 396 8.46 11.17 1.79
N LYS A 397 8.71 11.49 3.06
CA LYS A 397 8.81 12.87 3.53
C LYS A 397 10.15 13.07 4.24
N ILE A 398 10.86 14.14 3.89
CA ILE A 398 12.04 14.62 4.61
C ILE A 398 11.58 15.78 5.47
N LEU A 399 11.75 15.66 6.78
CA LEU A 399 11.30 16.67 7.74
C LEU A 399 12.27 17.83 7.81
N ALA A 400 11.78 19.06 8.00
CA ALA A 400 12.58 20.26 8.18
C ALA A 400 13.12 20.39 9.61
N SER A 401 12.51 19.71 10.60
CA SER A 401 12.96 19.73 12.02
C SER A 401 12.37 18.54 12.77
#